data_fdde54b38e9e52b6af912414752c51a2
#
_entry.id   fdde54b38e9e52b6af912414752c51a2
#
_cell.length_a   1.000
_cell.length_b   1.000
_cell.length_c   1.000
_cell.angle_alpha   90.00
_cell.angle_beta   90.00
_cell.angle_gamma   90.00
#
_symmetry.space_group_name_H-M   'P 1'
#
loop_
_entity.id
_entity.type
_entity.pdbx_description
1 polymer ?
#
loop_
_entity_poly.entity_id
_entity_poly.type
_entity_poly.pdbx_seq_one_letter_code
_entity_poly.pdbx_strand_id
1 'polypeptide(L)'
;IYKNWFNYFFIFLIVLLKTPPFTSGWSPSEWFKIARGYFGIFVGRNEHSAFMTPNSPRSFLYDFVTGGIINLLGIEFGYFLIKFFSILLVSYALYKLLNSLNLGVLEQLLVLSIFVLNQDLIGGNVVIGIFEDDRFATSFSLLAISSWLTNRYKQYSIFTLLSIFTHIQIGLFWFGFVSVFELFKRNKLYLKHIRNILLFSLPVIIPTANEFLFGKNEVVYAFNKTSSWVYAFIFQAYHVAPFEVDGIVFNDFLLRNWSRGFTNVLIFCLVSIYLYKFTKNEKLKYFVVFFTIYFPIALLLLFFDSKLSNPGQFSSLFLFRYDTVFYLIILSLCVSNLRNKLDPSLITIYVLIISFGLINVYSSQANKYNSIDQILQRTEKVLEQLSPEFILIEPNVELYTGGIELRTNIPTYVSQKYITNSLSNFPEWYEKLELRGRFFQGECELFFDKNLEYFLGRENNSIKCGELIYPNGDYSIFKIPEMKGFNLPTFNSSCEYTKEEGEKILIEERIK
;
A
#
# COMPACT_ATOMS: atom_id res chain seq x y z
N ILE A 1 -27.10 -23.24 11.02
CA ILE A 1 -26.13 -22.44 11.80
C ILE A 1 -24.74 -23.05 11.65
N TYR A 2 -24.52 -24.35 11.92
CA TYR A 2 -23.18 -25.01 11.84
C TYR A 2 -22.50 -24.88 10.48
N LYS A 3 -23.23 -25.04 9.37
CA LYS A 3 -22.68 -24.93 8.01
C LYS A 3 -22.06 -23.56 7.71
N ASN A 4 -22.65 -22.50 8.25
CA ASN A 4 -22.17 -21.12 8.04
C ASN A 4 -20.90 -20.85 8.84
N TRP A 5 -20.80 -21.37 10.08
CA TRP A 5 -19.60 -21.24 10.91
C TRP A 5 -18.42 -22.01 10.33
N PHE A 6 -18.66 -23.22 9.83
CA PHE A 6 -17.66 -24.05 9.19
C PHE A 6 -17.06 -23.34 7.97
N ASN A 7 -17.90 -22.80 7.09
CA ASN A 7 -17.45 -22.06 5.93
C ASN A 7 -16.63 -20.82 6.30
N TYR A 8 -17.12 -20.03 7.26
CA TYR A 8 -16.39 -18.87 7.75
C TYR A 8 -15.01 -19.25 8.31
N PHE A 9 -14.94 -20.34 9.06
CA PHE A 9 -13.69 -20.85 9.63
C PHE A 9 -12.65 -21.20 8.55
N PHE A 10 -13.06 -21.86 7.47
CA PHE A 10 -12.13 -22.16 6.37
C PHE A 10 -11.68 -20.91 5.63
N ILE A 11 -12.57 -19.95 5.40
CA ILE A 11 -12.19 -18.65 4.84
C ILE A 11 -11.16 -17.94 5.72
N PHE A 12 -11.43 -17.92 7.03
CA PHE A 12 -10.50 -17.36 8.01
C PHE A 12 -9.14 -18.07 7.97
N LEU A 13 -9.12 -19.39 7.89
CA LEU A 13 -7.86 -20.15 7.79
C LEU A 13 -7.06 -19.81 6.52
N ILE A 14 -7.71 -19.71 5.37
CA ILE A 14 -7.05 -19.32 4.12
C ILE A 14 -6.47 -17.91 4.24
N VAL A 15 -7.22 -16.96 4.78
CA VAL A 15 -6.76 -15.58 4.99
C VAL A 15 -5.59 -15.54 5.98
N LEU A 16 -5.68 -16.28 7.07
CA LEU A 16 -4.61 -16.38 8.07
C LEU A 16 -3.31 -16.93 7.44
N LEU A 17 -3.39 -18.01 6.70
CA LEU A 17 -2.23 -18.66 6.08
C LEU A 17 -1.60 -17.81 4.97
N LYS A 18 -2.37 -16.96 4.30
CA LYS A 18 -1.85 -16.03 3.30
C LYS A 18 -1.27 -14.76 3.91
N THR A 19 -1.66 -14.42 5.13
CA THR A 19 -1.15 -13.24 5.85
C THR A 19 0.23 -13.55 6.44
N PRO A 20 1.23 -12.65 6.34
CA PRO A 20 2.53 -12.87 6.96
C PRO A 20 2.42 -13.21 8.45
N PRO A 21 3.35 -14.00 9.01
CA PRO A 21 3.31 -14.42 10.41
C PRO A 21 3.28 -13.23 11.38
N PHE A 22 2.74 -13.45 12.57
CA PHE A 22 2.61 -12.40 13.60
C PHE A 22 3.95 -11.91 14.16
N THR A 23 5.01 -12.65 13.94
CA THR A 23 6.37 -12.35 14.43
C THR A 23 7.17 -11.46 13.49
N SER A 24 6.64 -11.02 12.37
CA SER A 24 7.42 -10.26 11.40
C SER A 24 7.52 -8.80 11.78
N GLY A 25 8.74 -8.34 12.07
CA GLY A 25 9.05 -6.94 12.34
C GLY A 25 9.05 -6.02 11.12
N TRP A 26 8.77 -6.50 9.90
CA TRP A 26 9.07 -5.72 8.71
C TRP A 26 7.96 -4.80 8.21
N SER A 27 6.75 -4.97 8.58
CA SER A 27 5.66 -4.23 7.95
C SER A 27 4.88 -3.23 8.81
N PRO A 28 4.97 -3.27 10.13
CA PRO A 28 4.08 -2.45 10.96
C PRO A 28 4.48 -1.00 11.09
N SER A 29 5.70 -0.70 10.74
CA SER A 29 6.30 0.58 11.08
C SER A 29 5.70 1.77 10.39
N GLU A 30 5.22 1.62 9.15
CA GLU A 30 4.65 2.72 8.37
C GLU A 30 3.46 3.36 9.06
N TRP A 31 2.61 2.54 9.59
CA TRP A 31 1.27 2.86 10.07
C TRP A 31 1.31 3.37 11.47
N PHE A 32 2.18 2.81 12.25
CA PHE A 32 2.37 3.19 13.62
C PHE A 32 3.03 4.55 13.77
N LYS A 33 3.82 4.96 12.78
CA LYS A 33 4.44 6.28 12.79
C LYS A 33 3.41 7.39 12.62
N ILE A 34 2.52 7.26 11.65
CA ILE A 34 1.44 8.22 11.43
C ILE A 34 0.50 8.22 12.64
N ALA A 35 0.11 7.05 13.11
CA ALA A 35 -0.77 6.90 14.26
C ALA A 35 -0.19 7.52 15.54
N ARG A 36 1.13 7.47 15.73
CA ARG A 36 1.80 8.12 16.86
C ARG A 36 1.75 9.64 16.80
N GLY A 37 1.77 10.23 15.62
CA GLY A 37 1.61 11.67 15.43
C GLY A 37 0.33 12.22 16.06
N TYR A 38 -0.79 11.47 15.99
CA TYR A 38 -2.06 11.84 16.61
C TYR A 38 -2.02 11.94 18.14
N PHE A 39 -1.17 11.13 18.78
CA PHE A 39 -1.12 11.03 20.23
C PHE A 39 0.16 11.62 20.83
N GLY A 40 0.96 12.34 20.03
CA GLY A 40 2.14 13.05 20.50
C GLY A 40 3.28 12.17 21.02
N ILE A 41 3.31 10.87 20.65
CA ILE A 41 4.27 9.92 21.18
C ILE A 41 5.71 10.21 20.73
N PHE A 42 5.89 10.95 19.63
CA PHE A 42 7.19 11.38 19.09
C PHE A 42 7.48 12.87 19.27
N VAL A 43 6.73 13.56 20.12
CA VAL A 43 6.96 14.99 20.37
C VAL A 43 8.35 15.17 20.97
N GLY A 44 9.24 15.81 20.26
CA GLY A 44 10.58 16.22 20.71
C GLY A 44 11.78 15.60 19.99
N ARG A 45 11.62 14.56 19.18
CA ARG A 45 12.73 13.99 18.38
C ARG A 45 12.57 14.13 16.87
N ASN A 46 11.80 15.04 16.47
CA ASN A 46 11.04 14.99 15.24
C ASN A 46 11.54 15.87 14.10
N GLU A 47 12.59 16.65 14.29
CA GLU A 47 13.14 17.52 13.24
C GLU A 47 13.71 16.75 12.04
N HIS A 48 14.11 15.50 12.26
CA HIS A 48 14.72 14.67 11.23
C HIS A 48 13.82 13.57 10.66
N SER A 49 12.70 13.27 11.32
CA SER A 49 11.80 12.22 10.85
C SER A 49 10.88 12.74 9.73
N ALA A 50 10.95 12.12 8.58
CA ALA A 50 10.03 12.37 7.46
C ALA A 50 8.54 12.02 7.76
N PHE A 51 8.25 11.56 8.99
CA PHE A 51 6.94 11.08 9.43
C PHE A 51 6.13 12.08 10.24
N MET A 52 6.57 13.32 10.26
CA MET A 52 6.12 14.32 11.20
C MET A 52 4.97 15.19 10.79
N THR A 53 4.52 15.12 9.59
CA THR A 53 3.30 15.83 9.30
C THR A 53 2.13 15.05 9.86
N PRO A 54 1.52 15.54 10.91
CA PRO A 54 0.29 15.00 11.41
C PRO A 54 -0.75 15.14 10.29
N ASN A 55 -1.44 14.04 10.01
CA ASN A 55 -2.83 14.19 9.66
C ASN A 55 -3.13 14.54 8.23
N SER A 56 -2.68 13.73 7.29
CA SER A 56 -3.52 13.65 6.09
C SER A 56 -4.90 13.14 6.51
N PRO A 57 -5.98 13.87 6.24
CA PRO A 57 -7.33 13.40 6.52
C PRO A 57 -7.71 12.16 5.72
N ARG A 58 -6.80 11.71 4.85
CA ARG A 58 -6.97 10.61 3.92
C ARG A 58 -7.27 9.28 4.60
N SER A 59 -6.65 9.00 5.76
CA SER A 59 -6.76 7.74 6.51
C SER A 59 -7.18 7.97 7.97
N PHE A 60 -7.97 9.02 8.21
CA PHE A 60 -8.30 9.52 9.55
C PHE A 60 -8.72 8.43 10.54
N LEU A 61 -9.71 7.60 10.18
CA LEU A 61 -10.25 6.59 11.10
C LEU A 61 -9.20 5.51 11.41
N TYR A 62 -8.46 5.09 10.41
CA TYR A 62 -7.42 4.09 10.58
C TYR A 62 -6.32 4.59 11.52
N ASP A 63 -5.77 5.75 11.25
CA ASP A 63 -4.69 6.34 12.04
C ASP A 63 -5.12 6.60 13.48
N PHE A 64 -6.33 7.14 13.67
CA PHE A 64 -6.88 7.39 15.00
C PHE A 64 -7.06 6.10 15.81
N VAL A 65 -7.67 5.06 15.22
CA VAL A 65 -7.93 3.78 15.90
C VAL A 65 -6.63 3.03 16.17
N THR A 66 -5.75 2.92 15.18
CA THR A 66 -4.48 2.19 15.34
C THR A 66 -3.55 2.89 16.32
N GLY A 67 -3.44 4.23 16.26
CA GLY A 67 -2.69 5.02 17.22
C GLY A 67 -3.22 4.90 18.64
N GLY A 68 -4.54 4.94 18.80
CA GLY A 68 -5.18 4.73 20.11
C GLY A 68 -4.88 3.36 20.69
N ILE A 69 -4.98 2.30 19.89
CA ILE A 69 -4.69 0.93 20.33
C ILE A 69 -3.21 0.81 20.76
N ILE A 70 -2.28 1.35 19.95
CA ILE A 70 -0.85 1.28 20.26
C ILE A 70 -0.48 2.09 21.49
N ASN A 71 -1.07 3.28 21.63
CA ASN A 71 -0.83 4.12 22.80
C ASN A 71 -1.33 3.47 24.10
N LEU A 72 -2.48 2.77 24.05
CA LEU A 72 -3.06 2.13 25.21
C LEU A 72 -2.39 0.79 25.58
N LEU A 73 -1.99 0.01 24.59
CA LEU A 73 -1.59 -1.39 24.77
C LEU A 73 -0.11 -1.66 24.49
N GLY A 74 0.62 -0.64 24.06
CA GLY A 74 2.00 -0.77 23.60
C GLY A 74 2.07 -1.31 22.16
N ILE A 75 3.28 -1.23 21.60
CA ILE A 75 3.52 -1.48 20.17
C ILE A 75 3.25 -2.93 19.81
N GLU A 76 3.82 -3.88 20.54
CA GLU A 76 3.78 -5.31 20.17
C GLU A 76 2.36 -5.88 20.31
N PHE A 77 1.72 -5.64 21.44
CA PHE A 77 0.37 -6.15 21.67
C PHE A 77 -0.69 -5.40 20.86
N GLY A 78 -0.52 -4.08 20.72
CA GLY A 78 -1.37 -3.27 19.83
C GLY A 78 -1.29 -3.75 18.38
N TYR A 79 -0.08 -4.00 17.89
CA TYR A 79 0.16 -4.57 16.57
C TYR A 79 -0.50 -5.92 16.37
N PHE A 80 -0.31 -6.84 17.33
CA PHE A 80 -0.96 -8.15 17.30
C PHE A 80 -2.48 -8.03 17.17
N LEU A 81 -3.10 -7.17 17.98
CA LEU A 81 -4.54 -6.95 17.93
C LEU A 81 -5.01 -6.36 16.59
N ILE A 82 -4.34 -5.34 16.08
CA ILE A 82 -4.71 -4.71 14.81
C ILE A 82 -4.65 -5.74 13.68
N LYS A 83 -3.59 -6.54 13.64
CA LYS A 83 -3.44 -7.61 12.66
C LYS A 83 -4.50 -8.67 12.78
N PHE A 84 -4.79 -9.12 14.00
CA PHE A 84 -5.83 -10.10 14.26
C PHE A 84 -7.21 -9.59 13.83
N PHE A 85 -7.56 -8.35 14.17
CA PHE A 85 -8.79 -7.71 13.71
C PHE A 85 -8.84 -7.53 12.20
N SER A 86 -7.72 -7.21 11.56
CA SER A 86 -7.64 -7.14 10.10
C SER A 86 -7.98 -8.48 9.45
N ILE A 87 -7.39 -9.59 9.94
CA ILE A 87 -7.68 -10.93 9.43
C ILE A 87 -9.16 -11.28 9.62
N LEU A 88 -9.72 -10.99 10.78
CA LEU A 88 -11.15 -11.22 11.05
C LEU A 88 -12.04 -10.40 10.11
N LEU A 89 -11.73 -9.10 9.92
CA LEU A 89 -12.51 -8.20 9.09
C LEU A 89 -12.47 -8.62 7.62
N VAL A 90 -11.28 -8.91 7.08
CA VAL A 90 -11.11 -9.38 5.70
C VAL A 90 -11.87 -10.70 5.49
N SER A 91 -11.71 -11.65 6.41
CA SER A 91 -12.39 -12.94 6.33
C SER A 91 -13.91 -12.78 6.35
N TYR A 92 -14.41 -11.91 7.22
CA TYR A 92 -15.84 -11.63 7.30
C TYR A 92 -16.37 -10.92 6.06
N ALA A 93 -15.60 -9.97 5.51
CA ALA A 93 -15.96 -9.25 4.30
C ALA A 93 -16.02 -10.18 3.08
N LEU A 94 -15.03 -11.06 2.91
CA LEU A 94 -15.01 -12.07 1.86
C LEU A 94 -16.17 -13.05 2.00
N TYR A 95 -16.40 -13.58 3.21
CA TYR A 95 -17.52 -14.46 3.49
C TYR A 95 -18.87 -13.81 3.14
N LYS A 96 -19.10 -12.55 3.53
CA LYS A 96 -20.34 -11.83 3.22
C LYS A 96 -20.51 -11.58 1.73
N LEU A 97 -19.44 -11.16 1.04
CA LEU A 97 -19.49 -10.95 -0.41
C LEU A 97 -19.82 -12.25 -1.15
N LEU A 98 -19.08 -13.34 -0.88
CA LEU A 98 -19.27 -14.61 -1.58
C LEU A 98 -20.66 -15.20 -1.34
N ASN A 99 -21.20 -15.04 -0.10
CA ASN A 99 -22.59 -15.41 0.17
C ASN A 99 -23.59 -14.54 -0.60
N SER A 100 -23.34 -13.25 -0.77
CA SER A 100 -24.24 -12.38 -1.52
C SER A 100 -24.26 -12.70 -3.03
N LEU A 101 -23.24 -13.40 -3.51
CA LEU A 101 -23.15 -13.93 -4.87
C LEU A 101 -23.81 -15.33 -5.03
N ASN A 102 -24.44 -15.86 -3.96
CA ASN A 102 -25.12 -17.16 -3.93
C ASN A 102 -24.21 -18.36 -4.25
N LEU A 103 -22.94 -18.29 -3.87
CA LEU A 103 -22.00 -19.39 -4.01
C LEU A 103 -22.17 -20.43 -2.90
N GLY A 104 -22.10 -21.71 -3.24
CA GLY A 104 -22.00 -22.80 -2.27
C GLY A 104 -20.64 -22.83 -1.56
N VAL A 105 -20.52 -23.62 -0.48
CA VAL A 105 -19.28 -23.67 0.33
C VAL A 105 -18.06 -24.05 -0.52
N LEU A 106 -18.15 -25.13 -1.29
CA LEU A 106 -17.04 -25.58 -2.14
C LEU A 106 -16.66 -24.53 -3.21
N GLU A 107 -17.67 -23.88 -3.78
CA GLU A 107 -17.45 -22.81 -4.76
C GLU A 107 -16.74 -21.61 -4.14
N GLN A 108 -17.13 -21.22 -2.92
CA GLN A 108 -16.45 -20.13 -2.20
C GLN A 108 -14.99 -20.48 -1.91
N LEU A 109 -14.72 -21.71 -1.47
CA LEU A 109 -13.37 -22.17 -1.21
C LEU A 109 -12.54 -22.26 -2.51
N LEU A 110 -13.14 -22.70 -3.63
CA LEU A 110 -12.48 -22.69 -4.94
C LEU A 110 -12.12 -21.27 -5.39
N VAL A 111 -13.08 -20.35 -5.33
CA VAL A 111 -12.83 -18.94 -5.67
C VAL A 111 -11.68 -18.37 -4.84
N LEU A 112 -11.69 -18.59 -3.54
CA LEU A 112 -10.64 -18.06 -2.66
C LEU A 112 -9.29 -18.74 -2.90
N SER A 113 -9.26 -20.04 -3.16
CA SER A 113 -8.03 -20.77 -3.47
C SER A 113 -7.38 -20.27 -4.77
N ILE A 114 -8.17 -19.94 -5.79
CA ILE A 114 -7.66 -19.31 -7.01
C ILE A 114 -7.22 -17.87 -6.72
N PHE A 115 -8.05 -17.10 -6.00
CA PHE A 115 -7.80 -15.70 -5.71
C PHE A 115 -6.52 -15.47 -4.91
N VAL A 116 -6.20 -16.31 -3.91
CA VAL A 116 -4.99 -16.15 -3.10
C VAL A 116 -3.69 -16.42 -3.85
N LEU A 117 -3.74 -17.12 -4.98
CA LEU A 117 -2.57 -17.35 -5.83
C LEU A 117 -2.17 -16.09 -6.61
N ASN A 118 -3.16 -15.33 -7.07
CA ASN A 118 -2.96 -14.06 -7.74
C ASN A 118 -4.15 -13.15 -7.44
N GLN A 119 -3.96 -12.13 -6.61
CA GLN A 119 -5.07 -11.30 -6.12
C GLN A 119 -5.37 -10.10 -7.02
N ASP A 120 -4.42 -9.72 -7.87
CA ASP A 120 -4.54 -8.57 -8.76
C ASP A 120 -4.40 -8.98 -10.24
N LEU A 121 -4.88 -8.15 -11.14
CA LEU A 121 -4.74 -8.34 -12.58
C LEU A 121 -3.58 -7.54 -13.15
N ILE A 122 -3.38 -6.31 -12.68
CA ILE A 122 -2.49 -5.34 -13.31
C ILE A 122 -1.68 -4.48 -12.31
N GLY A 123 -1.51 -4.92 -11.09
CA GLY A 123 -0.77 -4.14 -10.09
C GLY A 123 -1.67 -3.41 -9.11
N GLY A 124 -2.91 -3.87 -8.97
CA GLY A 124 -3.80 -3.47 -7.89
C GLY A 124 -3.28 -3.86 -6.52
N ASN A 125 -3.92 -3.36 -5.50
CA ASN A 125 -3.57 -3.71 -4.15
C ASN A 125 -4.13 -5.09 -3.78
N VAL A 126 -3.31 -5.96 -3.19
CA VAL A 126 -3.80 -7.25 -2.69
C VAL A 126 -4.77 -7.05 -1.51
N VAL A 127 -5.80 -7.85 -1.38
CA VAL A 127 -6.78 -7.78 -0.27
C VAL A 127 -6.32 -8.59 0.94
N ILE A 128 -5.66 -9.70 0.69
CA ILE A 128 -5.19 -10.63 1.72
C ILE A 128 -3.66 -10.60 1.78
N GLY A 129 -3.09 -10.45 2.95
CA GLY A 129 -1.64 -10.58 3.14
C GLY A 129 -0.98 -9.41 3.83
N ILE A 130 -1.34 -8.19 3.55
CA ILE A 130 -0.82 -6.98 4.20
C ILE A 130 -1.97 -6.35 4.98
N PHE A 131 -1.72 -5.58 6.04
CA PHE A 131 -2.77 -4.90 6.79
C PHE A 131 -2.46 -3.41 6.87
N GLU A 132 -2.88 -2.75 5.85
CA GLU A 132 -2.77 -1.33 5.57
C GLU A 132 -4.14 -0.67 5.62
N ASP A 133 -4.18 0.64 5.73
CA ASP A 133 -5.40 1.44 5.74
C ASP A 133 -6.29 1.10 4.53
N ASP A 134 -5.66 0.90 3.37
CA ASP A 134 -6.35 0.53 2.14
C ASP A 134 -6.99 -0.87 2.20
N ARG A 135 -6.45 -1.80 3.01
CA ARG A 135 -7.02 -3.14 3.21
C ARG A 135 -8.27 -3.09 4.08
N PHE A 136 -8.21 -2.30 5.15
CA PHE A 136 -9.38 -2.05 5.98
C PHE A 136 -10.49 -1.38 5.16
N ALA A 137 -10.14 -0.34 4.38
CA ALA A 137 -11.08 0.34 3.50
C ALA A 137 -11.67 -0.59 2.43
N THR A 138 -10.84 -1.44 1.82
CA THR A 138 -11.30 -2.45 0.85
C THR A 138 -12.23 -3.45 1.52
N SER A 139 -11.92 -3.92 2.73
CA SER A 139 -12.79 -4.83 3.48
C SER A 139 -14.16 -4.20 3.78
N PHE A 140 -14.17 -2.94 4.21
CA PHE A 140 -15.44 -2.20 4.39
C PHE A 140 -16.17 -2.00 3.06
N SER A 141 -15.46 -1.77 1.96
CA SER A 141 -16.06 -1.69 0.62
C SER A 141 -16.68 -3.01 0.18
N LEU A 142 -16.04 -4.16 0.44
CA LEU A 142 -16.61 -5.49 0.17
C LEU A 142 -17.91 -5.71 0.98
N LEU A 143 -17.94 -5.29 2.25
CA LEU A 143 -19.15 -5.33 3.09
C LEU A 143 -20.26 -4.38 2.56
N ALA A 144 -19.86 -3.19 2.08
CA ALA A 144 -20.78 -2.27 1.45
C ALA A 144 -21.38 -2.86 0.15
N ILE A 145 -20.55 -3.41 -0.73
CA ILE A 145 -20.98 -4.06 -1.97
C ILE A 145 -21.92 -5.24 -1.66
N SER A 146 -21.55 -6.11 -0.72
CA SER A 146 -22.40 -7.21 -0.27
C SER A 146 -23.77 -6.73 0.24
N SER A 147 -23.77 -5.65 1.01
CA SER A 147 -25.00 -5.03 1.53
C SER A 147 -25.84 -4.42 0.41
N TRP A 148 -25.20 -3.78 -0.56
CA TRP A 148 -25.88 -3.25 -1.75
C TRP A 148 -26.49 -4.36 -2.62
N LEU A 149 -25.73 -5.45 -2.87
CA LEU A 149 -26.23 -6.59 -3.65
C LEU A 149 -27.49 -7.20 -3.01
N THR A 150 -27.56 -7.21 -1.67
CA THR A 150 -28.68 -7.73 -0.88
C THR A 150 -29.73 -6.68 -0.51
N ASN A 151 -29.70 -5.47 -1.09
CA ASN A 151 -30.63 -4.35 -0.83
C ASN A 151 -30.67 -3.86 0.63
N ARG A 152 -29.60 -4.03 1.41
CA ARG A 152 -29.49 -3.58 2.80
C ARG A 152 -28.86 -2.19 2.87
N TYR A 153 -29.57 -1.17 2.39
CA TYR A 153 -29.02 0.18 2.21
C TYR A 153 -28.51 0.87 3.48
N LYS A 154 -29.08 0.59 4.66
CA LYS A 154 -28.54 1.12 5.93
C LYS A 154 -27.14 0.57 6.19
N GLN A 155 -26.93 -0.75 6.06
CA GLN A 155 -25.62 -1.37 6.22
C GLN A 155 -24.64 -0.89 5.14
N TYR A 156 -25.10 -0.76 3.91
CA TYR A 156 -24.33 -0.16 2.82
C TYR A 156 -23.79 1.22 3.24
N SER A 157 -24.66 2.12 3.74
CA SER A 157 -24.23 3.47 4.15
C SER A 157 -23.18 3.45 5.24
N ILE A 158 -23.35 2.61 6.27
CA ILE A 158 -22.40 2.50 7.38
C ILE A 158 -21.05 2.01 6.87
N PHE A 159 -21.01 0.94 6.10
CA PHE A 159 -19.76 0.39 5.59
C PHE A 159 -19.08 1.30 4.58
N THR A 160 -19.85 2.03 3.77
CA THR A 160 -19.30 3.03 2.85
C THR A 160 -18.66 4.19 3.61
N LEU A 161 -19.28 4.70 4.66
CA LEU A 161 -18.70 5.74 5.52
C LEU A 161 -17.43 5.22 6.21
N LEU A 162 -17.45 4.02 6.78
CA LEU A 162 -16.26 3.40 7.36
C LEU A 162 -15.13 3.28 6.33
N SER A 163 -15.43 2.89 5.10
CA SER A 163 -14.44 2.82 4.03
C SER A 163 -13.86 4.20 3.68
N ILE A 164 -14.72 5.25 3.54
CA ILE A 164 -14.29 6.63 3.25
C ILE A 164 -13.40 7.17 4.37
N PHE A 165 -13.79 6.99 5.63
CA PHE A 165 -13.00 7.46 6.78
C PHE A 165 -11.69 6.69 6.97
N THR A 166 -11.63 5.43 6.52
CA THR A 166 -10.43 4.60 6.60
C THR A 166 -9.46 4.90 5.47
N HIS A 167 -9.96 5.05 4.24
CA HIS A 167 -9.19 5.46 3.06
C HIS A 167 -10.12 6.12 2.04
N ILE A 168 -10.07 7.44 1.98
CA ILE A 168 -11.03 8.26 1.22
C ILE A 168 -11.16 7.85 -0.25
N GLN A 169 -10.05 7.59 -0.93
CA GLN A 169 -10.03 7.28 -2.35
C GLN A 169 -10.77 5.96 -2.66
N ILE A 170 -10.52 4.92 -1.85
CA ILE A 170 -11.18 3.61 -2.01
C ILE A 170 -12.68 3.73 -1.71
N GLY A 171 -13.01 4.38 -0.60
CA GLY A 171 -14.40 4.55 -0.20
C GLY A 171 -15.21 5.36 -1.21
N LEU A 172 -14.66 6.47 -1.72
CA LEU A 172 -15.32 7.31 -2.73
C LEU A 172 -15.47 6.61 -4.08
N PHE A 173 -14.48 5.82 -4.50
CA PHE A 173 -14.60 5.06 -5.75
C PHE A 173 -15.79 4.09 -5.70
N TRP A 174 -15.89 3.26 -4.67
CA TRP A 174 -16.99 2.30 -4.56
C TRP A 174 -18.33 2.96 -4.27
N PHE A 175 -18.32 4.08 -3.54
CA PHE A 175 -19.52 4.92 -3.39
C PHE A 175 -20.00 5.47 -4.74
N GLY A 176 -19.09 6.04 -5.54
CA GLY A 176 -19.40 6.54 -6.87
C GLY A 176 -19.91 5.45 -7.80
N PHE A 177 -19.22 4.29 -7.82
CA PHE A 177 -19.61 3.12 -8.61
C PHE A 177 -21.07 2.70 -8.35
N VAL A 178 -21.46 2.53 -7.08
CA VAL A 178 -22.81 2.14 -6.70
C VAL A 178 -23.80 3.29 -6.97
N SER A 179 -23.42 4.53 -6.70
CA SER A 179 -24.28 5.69 -6.87
C SER A 179 -24.69 5.89 -8.33
N VAL A 180 -23.76 5.72 -9.26
CA VAL A 180 -24.04 5.81 -10.71
C VAL A 180 -25.15 4.80 -11.09
N PHE A 181 -25.03 3.54 -10.67
CA PHE A 181 -26.05 2.53 -10.96
C PHE A 181 -27.43 2.90 -10.39
N GLU A 182 -27.49 3.26 -9.11
CA GLU A 182 -28.74 3.53 -8.41
C GLU A 182 -29.42 4.82 -8.92
N LEU A 183 -28.63 5.81 -9.34
CA LEU A 183 -29.15 7.02 -10.00
C LEU A 183 -29.76 6.68 -11.36
N PHE A 184 -29.10 5.87 -12.17
CA PHE A 184 -29.68 5.40 -13.45
C PHE A 184 -30.99 4.62 -13.25
N LYS A 185 -31.07 3.84 -12.17
CA LYS A 185 -32.28 3.10 -11.79
C LYS A 185 -33.35 4.00 -11.13
N ARG A 186 -33.07 5.28 -10.88
CA ARG A 186 -33.93 6.24 -10.19
C ARG A 186 -34.46 5.72 -8.85
N ASN A 187 -33.64 5.05 -8.09
CA ASN A 187 -34.00 4.45 -6.80
C ASN A 187 -34.15 5.52 -5.71
N LYS A 188 -35.40 5.94 -5.44
CA LYS A 188 -35.71 7.00 -4.46
C LYS A 188 -35.23 6.67 -3.03
N LEU A 189 -35.28 5.40 -2.61
CA LEU A 189 -34.80 4.99 -1.30
C LEU A 189 -33.29 5.21 -1.16
N TYR A 190 -32.54 4.97 -2.21
CA TYR A 190 -31.11 5.15 -2.22
C TYR A 190 -30.70 6.62 -2.18
N LEU A 191 -31.46 7.53 -2.76
CA LEU A 191 -31.15 8.97 -2.77
C LEU A 191 -30.96 9.55 -1.35
N LYS A 192 -31.78 9.10 -0.39
CA LYS A 192 -31.62 9.48 1.03
C LYS A 192 -30.26 9.02 1.56
N HIS A 193 -29.81 7.83 1.18
CA HIS A 193 -28.54 7.27 1.62
C HIS A 193 -27.35 8.00 0.97
N ILE A 194 -27.43 8.35 -0.32
CA ILE A 194 -26.42 9.19 -0.99
C ILE A 194 -26.22 10.49 -0.22
N ARG A 195 -27.31 11.21 0.04
CA ARG A 195 -27.25 12.48 0.77
C ARG A 195 -26.56 12.32 2.12
N ASN A 196 -26.92 11.31 2.90
CA ASN A 196 -26.37 11.10 4.23
C ASN A 196 -24.87 10.75 4.14
N ILE A 197 -24.45 9.88 3.21
CA ILE A 197 -23.05 9.53 3.00
C ILE A 197 -22.26 10.80 2.66
N LEU A 198 -22.73 11.59 1.71
CA LEU A 198 -22.07 12.84 1.32
C LEU A 198 -21.94 13.80 2.50
N LEU A 199 -23.01 14.08 3.22
CA LEU A 199 -22.99 15.01 4.35
C LEU A 199 -22.02 14.58 5.45
N PHE A 200 -22.04 13.29 5.85
CA PHE A 200 -21.16 12.79 6.89
C PHE A 200 -19.70 12.66 6.46
N SER A 201 -19.42 12.54 5.17
CA SER A 201 -18.04 12.46 4.65
C SER A 201 -17.39 13.81 4.35
N LEU A 202 -18.14 14.92 4.33
CA LEU A 202 -17.60 16.26 4.08
C LEU A 202 -16.36 16.63 4.92
N PRO A 203 -16.31 16.32 6.24
CA PRO A 203 -15.15 16.67 7.07
C PRO A 203 -13.84 16.03 6.58
N VAL A 204 -13.90 14.93 5.85
CA VAL A 204 -12.72 14.25 5.29
C VAL A 204 -12.53 14.63 3.81
N ILE A 205 -13.62 14.76 3.05
CA ILE A 205 -13.57 15.08 1.63
C ILE A 205 -13.01 16.49 1.38
N ILE A 206 -13.47 17.49 2.13
CA ILE A 206 -13.07 18.88 1.87
C ILE A 206 -11.56 19.11 2.07
N PRO A 207 -10.95 18.73 3.20
CA PRO A 207 -9.51 18.90 3.39
C PRO A 207 -8.70 18.11 2.36
N THR A 208 -9.09 16.85 2.06
CA THR A 208 -8.38 16.02 1.08
C THR A 208 -8.50 16.57 -0.34
N ALA A 209 -9.67 17.08 -0.72
CA ALA A 209 -9.87 17.72 -2.02
C ALA A 209 -9.03 19.00 -2.14
N ASN A 210 -8.97 19.80 -1.09
CA ASN A 210 -8.15 20.99 -1.06
C ASN A 210 -6.66 20.67 -1.26
N GLU A 211 -6.13 19.70 -0.52
CA GLU A 211 -4.75 19.23 -0.68
C GLU A 211 -4.50 18.72 -2.10
N PHE A 212 -5.40 17.89 -2.62
CA PHE A 212 -5.26 17.31 -3.96
C PHE A 212 -5.33 18.35 -5.08
N LEU A 213 -6.16 19.39 -4.96
CA LEU A 213 -6.33 20.42 -5.99
C LEU A 213 -5.21 21.45 -5.97
N PHE A 214 -4.74 21.83 -4.80
CA PHE A 214 -3.78 22.94 -4.65
C PHE A 214 -2.34 22.45 -4.42
N GLY A 215 -2.12 21.39 -3.65
CA GLY A 215 -0.77 20.82 -3.41
C GLY A 215 -0.18 20.10 -4.63
N LYS A 216 -1.01 19.69 -5.57
CA LYS A 216 -0.61 18.87 -6.74
C LYS A 216 0.36 19.57 -7.69
N ASN A 217 0.26 20.89 -7.79
CA ASN A 217 0.99 21.70 -8.74
C ASN A 217 2.21 22.40 -8.11
N GLU A 218 2.52 22.12 -6.85
CA GLU A 218 3.74 22.63 -6.23
C GLU A 218 4.96 22.11 -6.99
N VAL A 219 5.89 23.01 -7.29
CA VAL A 219 7.09 22.68 -8.05
C VAL A 219 8.14 22.14 -7.09
N VAL A 220 8.68 20.98 -7.42
CA VAL A 220 9.85 20.41 -6.75
C VAL A 220 11.09 21.00 -7.38
N TYR A 221 11.72 21.95 -6.71
CA TYR A 221 12.82 22.78 -7.27
C TYR A 221 13.99 21.97 -7.79
N ALA A 222 14.37 20.85 -7.15
CA ALA A 222 15.47 20.02 -7.57
C ALA A 222 15.29 19.41 -8.97
N PHE A 223 14.04 19.24 -9.45
CA PHE A 223 13.73 18.61 -10.74
C PHE A 223 12.98 19.50 -11.71
N ASN A 224 12.56 20.68 -11.28
CA ASN A 224 11.61 21.47 -12.05
C ASN A 224 10.36 20.69 -12.46
N LYS A 225 9.91 19.78 -11.58
CA LYS A 225 8.76 18.89 -11.76
C LYS A 225 7.69 19.19 -10.71
N THR A 226 6.44 18.81 -11.00
CA THR A 226 5.34 18.97 -10.04
C THR A 226 5.35 17.88 -8.98
N SER A 227 4.80 18.17 -7.81
CA SER A 227 4.59 17.17 -6.74
C SER A 227 3.81 15.95 -7.23
N SER A 228 2.85 16.12 -8.15
CA SER A 228 2.14 15.03 -8.82
C SER A 228 3.08 14.11 -9.62
N TRP A 229 4.01 14.69 -10.33
CA TRP A 229 4.99 13.94 -11.11
C TRP A 229 5.87 13.10 -10.20
N VAL A 230 6.43 13.71 -9.15
CA VAL A 230 7.27 13.00 -8.17
C VAL A 230 6.50 11.87 -7.50
N TYR A 231 5.26 12.14 -7.09
CA TYR A 231 4.42 11.13 -6.48
C TYR A 231 4.12 9.96 -7.41
N ALA A 232 3.73 10.22 -8.65
CA ALA A 232 3.34 9.18 -9.58
C ALA A 232 4.54 8.38 -10.11
N PHE A 233 5.64 9.05 -10.49
CA PHE A 233 6.71 8.41 -11.26
C PHE A 233 7.97 8.11 -10.43
N ILE A 234 8.15 8.72 -9.28
CA ILE A 234 9.23 8.40 -8.36
C ILE A 234 8.72 7.48 -7.24
N PHE A 235 7.70 7.93 -6.51
CA PHE A 235 7.24 7.20 -5.32
C PHE A 235 6.38 5.98 -5.65
N GLN A 236 5.46 6.08 -6.60
CA GLN A 236 4.46 5.06 -6.90
C GLN A 236 4.53 4.50 -8.33
N ALA A 237 5.66 4.66 -9.01
CA ALA A 237 5.81 4.26 -10.41
C ALA A 237 5.36 2.82 -10.69
N TYR A 238 5.65 1.91 -9.78
CA TYR A 238 5.29 0.49 -9.89
C TYR A 238 3.78 0.21 -9.87
N HIS A 239 2.98 1.16 -9.41
CA HIS A 239 1.52 1.05 -9.42
C HIS A 239 0.84 1.80 -10.56
N VAL A 240 1.48 2.81 -11.14
CA VAL A 240 0.75 3.78 -11.98
C VAL A 240 1.44 4.15 -13.30
N ALA A 241 2.69 3.77 -13.52
CA ALA A 241 3.47 4.21 -14.68
C ALA A 241 3.70 3.09 -15.73
N PRO A 242 2.66 2.67 -16.49
CA PRO A 242 2.81 1.64 -17.51
C PRO A 242 3.45 2.17 -18.81
N PHE A 243 3.54 3.50 -18.97
CA PHE A 243 4.02 4.14 -20.16
C PHE A 243 5.28 4.96 -19.89
N GLU A 244 6.10 5.08 -20.91
CA GLU A 244 7.27 5.95 -20.89
C GLU A 244 6.86 7.42 -20.71
N VAL A 245 7.57 8.13 -19.84
CA VAL A 245 7.39 9.55 -19.59
C VAL A 245 8.76 10.24 -19.71
N ASP A 246 8.84 11.29 -20.52
CA ASP A 246 10.07 12.05 -20.78
C ASP A 246 11.25 11.17 -21.26
N GLY A 247 10.99 10.09 -21.99
CA GLY A 247 12.02 9.17 -22.48
C GLY A 247 12.46 8.12 -21.42
N ILE A 248 11.86 8.12 -20.25
CA ILE A 248 12.21 7.23 -19.14
C ILE A 248 11.19 6.13 -19.03
N VAL A 249 11.66 4.90 -19.08
CA VAL A 249 10.89 3.71 -18.73
C VAL A 249 11.11 3.44 -17.25
N PHE A 250 10.15 3.80 -16.43
CA PHE A 250 10.21 3.62 -14.98
C PHE A 250 10.12 2.15 -14.58
N ASN A 251 11.11 1.34 -14.95
CA ASN A 251 11.29 -0.02 -14.46
C ASN A 251 11.09 -1.13 -15.52
N ASP A 252 12.15 -1.83 -15.89
CA ASP A 252 12.12 -3.06 -16.70
C ASP A 252 11.31 -4.18 -16.03
N PHE A 253 11.29 -4.21 -14.71
CA PHE A 253 10.48 -5.13 -13.93
C PHE A 253 8.97 -4.86 -14.14
N LEU A 254 8.58 -3.61 -14.28
CA LEU A 254 7.20 -3.23 -14.56
C LEU A 254 6.78 -3.56 -16.00
N LEU A 255 7.64 -3.39 -16.99
CA LEU A 255 7.31 -3.79 -18.36
C LEU A 255 6.91 -5.26 -18.45
N ARG A 256 7.60 -6.15 -17.73
CA ARG A 256 7.25 -7.57 -17.67
C ARG A 256 5.94 -7.80 -16.90
N ASN A 257 5.75 -7.13 -15.78
CA ASN A 257 4.53 -7.26 -14.98
C ASN A 257 3.34 -6.58 -15.65
N TRP A 258 3.56 -5.42 -16.27
CA TRP A 258 2.51 -4.70 -16.99
C TRP A 258 2.03 -5.45 -18.23
N SER A 259 2.94 -6.01 -19.03
CA SER A 259 2.55 -6.83 -20.20
C SER A 259 1.69 -8.03 -19.77
N ARG A 260 2.07 -8.72 -18.68
CA ARG A 260 1.27 -9.78 -18.09
C ARG A 260 -0.07 -9.26 -17.56
N GLY A 261 -0.06 -8.13 -16.88
CA GLY A 261 -1.25 -7.47 -16.35
C GLY A 261 -2.22 -7.09 -17.47
N PHE A 262 -1.76 -6.50 -18.56
CA PHE A 262 -2.59 -6.16 -19.72
C PHE A 262 -3.20 -7.40 -20.37
N THR A 263 -2.43 -8.47 -20.53
CA THR A 263 -2.94 -9.75 -21.03
C THR A 263 -4.03 -10.29 -20.12
N ASN A 264 -3.83 -10.26 -18.80
CA ASN A 264 -4.84 -10.69 -17.84
C ASN A 264 -6.12 -9.85 -17.95
N VAL A 265 -6.00 -8.52 -17.97
CA VAL A 265 -7.16 -7.62 -18.13
C VAL A 265 -7.90 -7.90 -19.41
N LEU A 266 -7.20 -8.07 -20.54
CA LEU A 266 -7.83 -8.40 -21.82
C LEU A 266 -8.61 -9.71 -21.75
N ILE A 267 -8.00 -10.77 -21.22
CA ILE A 267 -8.66 -12.06 -21.03
C ILE A 267 -9.90 -11.90 -20.16
N PHE A 268 -9.79 -11.19 -19.02
CA PHE A 268 -10.93 -10.98 -18.13
C PHE A 268 -12.00 -10.07 -18.72
N CYS A 269 -11.68 -9.10 -19.59
CA CYS A 269 -12.66 -8.35 -20.36
C CYS A 269 -13.44 -9.27 -21.31
N LEU A 270 -12.78 -10.16 -22.04
CA LEU A 270 -13.42 -11.12 -22.92
C LEU A 270 -14.33 -12.08 -22.13
N VAL A 271 -13.84 -12.59 -21.00
CA VAL A 271 -14.63 -13.42 -20.08
C VAL A 271 -15.85 -12.66 -19.57
N SER A 272 -15.69 -11.38 -19.24
CA SER A 272 -16.77 -10.51 -18.77
C SER A 272 -17.86 -10.32 -19.82
N ILE A 273 -17.49 -10.09 -21.08
CA ILE A 273 -18.43 -9.99 -22.20
C ILE A 273 -19.22 -11.29 -22.35
N TYR A 274 -18.55 -12.44 -22.20
CA TYR A 274 -19.22 -13.74 -22.21
C TYR A 274 -20.19 -13.89 -21.04
N LEU A 275 -19.76 -13.57 -19.80
CA LEU A 275 -20.55 -13.68 -18.57
C LEU A 275 -21.79 -12.78 -18.59
N TYR A 276 -21.75 -11.62 -19.29
CA TYR A 276 -22.89 -10.73 -19.42
C TYR A 276 -24.15 -11.43 -19.91
N LYS A 277 -23.99 -12.39 -20.83
CA LYS A 277 -25.13 -13.16 -21.41
C LYS A 277 -25.80 -14.07 -20.38
N PHE A 278 -25.04 -14.57 -19.40
CA PHE A 278 -25.51 -15.56 -18.42
C PHE A 278 -25.88 -14.94 -17.06
N THR A 279 -25.42 -13.74 -16.80
CA THR A 279 -25.70 -13.03 -15.54
C THR A 279 -27.13 -12.48 -15.56
N LYS A 280 -28.01 -12.98 -14.69
CA LYS A 280 -29.40 -12.54 -14.58
C LYS A 280 -29.57 -11.29 -13.70
N ASN A 281 -28.75 -11.18 -12.64
CA ASN A 281 -28.83 -10.08 -11.68
C ASN A 281 -28.30 -8.78 -12.32
N GLU A 282 -29.12 -7.75 -12.37
CA GLU A 282 -28.78 -6.48 -13.01
C GLU A 282 -27.58 -5.76 -12.35
N LYS A 283 -27.45 -5.84 -11.04
CA LYS A 283 -26.31 -5.26 -10.33
C LYS A 283 -25.01 -5.96 -10.72
N LEU A 284 -25.03 -7.28 -10.85
CA LEU A 284 -23.89 -8.06 -11.31
C LEU A 284 -23.59 -7.83 -12.80
N LYS A 285 -24.61 -7.65 -13.62
CA LYS A 285 -24.42 -7.20 -15.03
C LYS A 285 -23.70 -5.87 -15.09
N TYR A 286 -24.07 -4.95 -14.19
CA TYR A 286 -23.41 -3.65 -14.11
C TYR A 286 -21.91 -3.78 -13.74
N PHE A 287 -21.57 -4.65 -12.81
CA PHE A 287 -20.15 -4.96 -12.51
C PHE A 287 -19.40 -5.41 -13.77
N VAL A 288 -19.97 -6.34 -14.50
CA VAL A 288 -19.39 -6.89 -15.74
C VAL A 288 -19.17 -5.80 -16.78
N VAL A 289 -20.20 -4.99 -17.05
CA VAL A 289 -20.14 -3.90 -18.03
C VAL A 289 -19.13 -2.83 -17.58
N PHE A 290 -19.20 -2.41 -16.32
CA PHE A 290 -18.31 -1.39 -15.80
C PHE A 290 -16.85 -1.84 -15.88
N PHE A 291 -16.53 -3.07 -15.49
CA PHE A 291 -15.19 -3.63 -15.62
C PHE A 291 -14.69 -3.56 -17.07
N THR A 292 -15.52 -4.02 -18.03
CA THR A 292 -15.14 -4.07 -19.45
C THR A 292 -14.86 -2.67 -20.02
N ILE A 293 -15.52 -1.64 -19.51
CA ILE A 293 -15.37 -0.24 -20.00
C ILE A 293 -14.29 0.49 -19.21
N TYR A 294 -14.24 0.29 -17.91
CA TYR A 294 -13.38 1.03 -17.00
C TYR A 294 -11.87 0.85 -17.29
N PHE A 295 -11.42 -0.38 -17.47
CA PHE A 295 -10.01 -0.65 -17.67
C PHE A 295 -9.44 -0.09 -18.97
N PRO A 296 -10.10 -0.22 -20.14
CA PRO A 296 -9.64 0.45 -21.34
C PRO A 296 -9.60 1.98 -21.20
N ILE A 297 -10.60 2.58 -20.52
CA ILE A 297 -10.62 4.03 -20.26
C ILE A 297 -9.47 4.41 -19.33
N ALA A 298 -9.23 3.66 -18.26
CA ALA A 298 -8.12 3.90 -17.34
C ALA A 298 -6.76 3.86 -18.07
N LEU A 299 -6.56 2.87 -18.95
CA LEU A 299 -5.36 2.77 -19.78
C LEU A 299 -5.18 3.98 -20.70
N LEU A 300 -6.25 4.39 -21.38
CA LEU A 300 -6.24 5.57 -22.25
C LEU A 300 -5.92 6.84 -21.45
N LEU A 301 -6.50 7.01 -20.26
CA LEU A 301 -6.22 8.16 -19.40
C LEU A 301 -4.75 8.19 -18.97
N LEU A 302 -4.15 7.05 -18.59
CA LEU A 302 -2.74 6.99 -18.24
C LEU A 302 -1.82 7.23 -19.45
N PHE A 303 -2.20 6.75 -20.63
CA PHE A 303 -1.48 7.03 -21.85
C PHE A 303 -1.50 8.53 -22.17
N PHE A 304 -2.65 9.17 -22.12
CA PHE A 304 -2.73 10.62 -22.33
C PHE A 304 -1.97 11.39 -21.24
N ASP A 305 -2.07 10.97 -19.98
CA ASP A 305 -1.34 11.60 -18.88
C ASP A 305 0.17 11.59 -19.12
N SER A 306 0.71 10.48 -19.64
CA SER A 306 2.15 10.35 -19.95
C SER A 306 2.62 11.29 -21.08
N LYS A 307 1.71 11.87 -21.87
CA LYS A 307 1.99 12.79 -22.98
C LYS A 307 1.67 14.26 -22.66
N LEU A 308 1.20 14.55 -21.46
CA LEU A 308 0.95 15.93 -21.03
C LEU A 308 2.29 16.64 -20.75
N SER A 309 2.28 17.97 -20.83
CA SER A 309 3.41 18.81 -20.41
C SER A 309 3.76 18.64 -18.92
N ASN A 310 2.75 18.36 -18.08
CA ASN A 310 2.88 18.05 -16.66
C ASN A 310 2.22 16.70 -16.37
N PRO A 311 2.88 15.58 -16.66
CA PRO A 311 2.31 14.26 -16.42
C PRO A 311 2.24 13.93 -14.92
N GLY A 312 1.43 12.93 -14.58
CA GLY A 312 1.24 12.45 -13.21
C GLY A 312 -0.10 12.83 -12.58
N GLN A 313 -0.91 13.67 -13.25
CA GLN A 313 -2.18 14.11 -12.70
C GLN A 313 -3.22 12.99 -12.61
N PHE A 314 -3.40 12.22 -13.68
CA PHE A 314 -4.30 11.05 -13.69
C PHE A 314 -3.64 9.82 -13.09
N SER A 315 -2.32 9.66 -13.28
CA SER A 315 -1.55 8.57 -12.67
C SER A 315 -1.64 8.58 -11.15
N SER A 316 -1.63 9.74 -10.50
CA SER A 316 -1.80 9.88 -9.04
C SER A 316 -3.19 9.43 -8.53
N LEU A 317 -4.16 9.16 -9.39
CA LEU A 317 -5.46 8.60 -9.00
C LEU A 317 -5.45 7.09 -8.78
N PHE A 318 -4.36 6.40 -9.07
CA PHE A 318 -4.24 4.93 -8.90
C PHE A 318 -5.40 4.15 -9.53
N LEU A 319 -5.66 4.40 -10.80
CA LEU A 319 -6.83 3.86 -11.49
C LEU A 319 -6.93 2.32 -11.45
N PHE A 320 -5.80 1.60 -11.34
CA PHE A 320 -5.80 0.14 -11.25
C PHE A 320 -5.95 -0.44 -9.84
N ARG A 321 -5.95 0.40 -8.80
CA ARG A 321 -6.06 -0.05 -7.40
C ARG A 321 -7.32 -0.90 -7.12
N TYR A 322 -8.33 -0.79 -7.95
CA TYR A 322 -9.64 -1.42 -7.75
C TYR A 322 -9.81 -2.76 -8.47
N ASP A 323 -8.82 -3.17 -9.26
CA ASP A 323 -8.87 -4.38 -10.09
C ASP A 323 -9.10 -5.66 -9.28
N THR A 324 -8.53 -5.74 -8.09
CA THR A 324 -8.64 -6.88 -7.17
C THR A 324 -10.09 -7.22 -6.82
N VAL A 325 -10.93 -6.22 -6.54
CA VAL A 325 -12.35 -6.44 -6.20
C VAL A 325 -13.14 -6.85 -7.44
N PHE A 326 -12.87 -6.23 -8.59
CA PHE A 326 -13.47 -6.64 -9.86
C PHE A 326 -13.08 -8.06 -10.22
N TYR A 327 -11.80 -8.40 -10.09
CA TYR A 327 -11.28 -9.74 -10.32
C TYR A 327 -12.01 -10.78 -9.46
N LEU A 328 -12.12 -10.53 -8.15
CA LEU A 328 -12.81 -11.44 -7.23
C LEU A 328 -14.28 -11.68 -7.63
N ILE A 329 -15.00 -10.63 -8.02
CA ILE A 329 -16.42 -10.73 -8.43
C ILE A 329 -16.54 -11.48 -9.76
N ILE A 330 -15.71 -11.18 -10.76
CA ILE A 330 -15.76 -11.84 -12.05
C ILE A 330 -15.38 -13.32 -11.91
N LEU A 331 -14.33 -13.62 -11.15
CA LEU A 331 -13.95 -15.00 -10.83
C LEU A 331 -15.10 -15.75 -10.15
N SER A 332 -15.79 -15.11 -9.21
CA SER A 332 -16.97 -15.68 -8.54
C SER A 332 -18.10 -15.99 -9.52
N LEU A 333 -18.35 -15.09 -10.49
CA LEU A 333 -19.35 -15.30 -11.54
C LEU A 333 -18.94 -16.44 -12.50
N CYS A 334 -17.64 -16.57 -12.82
CA CYS A 334 -17.12 -17.70 -13.59
C CYS A 334 -17.42 -19.03 -12.91
N VAL A 335 -17.06 -19.15 -11.63
CA VAL A 335 -17.27 -20.39 -10.85
C VAL A 335 -18.76 -20.68 -10.70
N SER A 336 -19.59 -19.67 -10.43
CA SER A 336 -21.05 -19.81 -10.36
C SER A 336 -21.64 -20.36 -11.67
N ASN A 337 -21.16 -19.85 -12.81
CA ASN A 337 -21.64 -20.27 -14.12
C ASN A 337 -21.21 -21.70 -14.50
N LEU A 338 -20.05 -22.13 -13.99
CA LEU A 338 -19.52 -23.47 -14.21
C LEU A 338 -20.01 -24.49 -13.18
N ARG A 339 -20.82 -24.08 -12.21
CA ARG A 339 -21.26 -24.88 -11.06
C ARG A 339 -21.66 -26.32 -11.42
N ASN A 340 -22.51 -26.48 -12.42
CA ASN A 340 -23.04 -27.79 -12.81
C ASN A 340 -22.04 -28.65 -13.61
N LYS A 341 -20.89 -28.10 -13.96
CA LYS A 341 -19.83 -28.77 -14.71
C LYS A 341 -18.61 -29.12 -13.86
N LEU A 342 -18.56 -28.58 -12.64
CA LEU A 342 -17.45 -28.78 -11.72
C LEU A 342 -17.69 -30.03 -10.87
N ASP A 343 -16.72 -30.94 -10.86
CA ASP A 343 -16.74 -32.11 -9.99
C ASP A 343 -16.33 -31.69 -8.56
N PRO A 344 -17.22 -31.94 -7.55
CA PRO A 344 -16.91 -31.60 -6.16
C PRO A 344 -15.63 -32.26 -5.62
N SER A 345 -15.32 -33.47 -6.09
CA SER A 345 -14.12 -34.20 -5.66
C SER A 345 -12.85 -33.50 -6.16
N LEU A 346 -12.83 -33.05 -7.42
CA LEU A 346 -11.72 -32.31 -7.99
C LEU A 346 -11.54 -30.95 -7.32
N ILE A 347 -12.64 -30.25 -7.02
CA ILE A 347 -12.58 -28.99 -6.26
C ILE A 347 -11.95 -29.22 -4.88
N THR A 348 -12.39 -30.26 -4.18
CA THR A 348 -11.88 -30.60 -2.85
C THR A 348 -10.38 -30.88 -2.89
N ILE A 349 -9.94 -31.71 -3.84
CA ILE A 349 -8.50 -32.00 -4.03
C ILE A 349 -7.71 -30.72 -4.31
N TYR A 350 -8.20 -29.87 -5.22
CA TYR A 350 -7.54 -28.61 -5.55
C TYR A 350 -7.42 -27.68 -4.32
N VAL A 351 -8.50 -27.51 -3.56
CA VAL A 351 -8.51 -26.68 -2.34
C VAL A 351 -7.51 -27.23 -1.31
N LEU A 352 -7.43 -28.54 -1.14
CA LEU A 352 -6.48 -29.18 -0.23
C LEU A 352 -5.02 -28.94 -0.68
N ILE A 353 -4.71 -29.09 -1.97
CA ILE A 353 -3.37 -28.83 -2.52
C ILE A 353 -2.96 -27.38 -2.26
N ILE A 354 -3.84 -26.42 -2.55
CA ILE A 354 -3.55 -25.00 -2.32
C ILE A 354 -3.39 -24.70 -0.83
N SER A 355 -4.25 -25.26 0.02
CA SER A 355 -4.16 -25.08 1.48
C SER A 355 -2.84 -25.62 2.03
N PHE A 356 -2.40 -26.78 1.57
CA PHE A 356 -1.11 -27.34 1.94
C PHE A 356 0.08 -26.49 1.45
N GLY A 357 -0.01 -25.99 0.22
CA GLY A 357 0.95 -25.02 -0.32
C GLY A 357 1.05 -23.75 0.53
N LEU A 358 -0.09 -23.22 0.95
CA LEU A 358 -0.14 -22.04 1.84
C LEU A 358 0.49 -22.31 3.21
N ILE A 359 0.29 -23.47 3.81
CA ILE A 359 0.92 -23.87 5.07
C ILE A 359 2.45 -23.87 4.92
N ASN A 360 2.97 -24.45 3.83
CA ASN A 360 4.40 -24.49 3.57
C ASN A 360 4.99 -23.07 3.37
N VAL A 361 4.30 -22.23 2.60
CA VAL A 361 4.70 -20.83 2.39
C VAL A 361 4.68 -20.06 3.71
N TYR A 362 3.63 -20.22 4.51
CA TYR A 362 3.51 -19.59 5.83
C TYR A 362 4.67 -19.99 6.75
N SER A 363 4.97 -21.28 6.85
CA SER A 363 6.07 -21.80 7.67
C SER A 363 7.43 -21.27 7.22
N SER A 364 7.67 -21.24 5.90
CA SER A 364 8.90 -20.69 5.34
C SER A 364 9.06 -19.20 5.62
N GLN A 365 7.97 -18.43 5.46
CA GLN A 365 7.96 -17.00 5.79
C GLN A 365 8.17 -16.78 7.29
N ALA A 366 7.53 -17.57 8.16
CA ALA A 366 7.70 -17.45 9.60
C ALA A 366 9.18 -17.62 10.00
N ASN A 367 9.85 -18.61 9.46
CA ASN A 367 11.27 -18.85 9.73
C ASN A 367 12.16 -17.70 9.24
N LYS A 368 11.91 -17.21 8.02
CA LYS A 368 12.63 -16.07 7.45
C LYS A 368 12.47 -14.81 8.30
N TYR A 369 11.24 -14.45 8.66
CA TYR A 369 10.98 -13.24 9.42
C TYR A 369 11.49 -13.32 10.87
N ASN A 370 11.39 -14.49 11.51
CA ASN A 370 11.98 -14.67 12.83
C ASN A 370 13.51 -14.48 12.81
N SER A 371 14.17 -14.98 11.77
CA SER A 371 15.62 -14.77 11.61
C SER A 371 15.98 -13.29 11.44
N ILE A 372 15.26 -12.58 10.58
CA ILE A 372 15.46 -11.14 10.35
C ILE A 372 15.17 -10.35 11.64
N ASP A 373 14.09 -10.67 12.33
CA ASP A 373 13.71 -9.97 13.57
C ASP A 373 14.76 -10.14 14.66
N GLN A 374 15.32 -11.34 14.83
CA GLN A 374 16.42 -11.59 15.79
C GLN A 374 17.69 -10.78 15.46
N ILE A 375 18.01 -10.65 14.17
CA ILE A 375 19.16 -9.85 13.73
C ILE A 375 18.89 -8.36 14.03
N LEU A 376 17.71 -7.86 13.66
CA LEU A 376 17.31 -6.47 13.90
C LEU A 376 17.29 -6.11 15.39
N GLN A 377 16.76 -6.97 16.26
CA GLN A 377 16.74 -6.74 17.71
C GLN A 377 18.13 -6.57 18.31
N ARG A 378 19.14 -7.25 17.76
CA ARG A 378 20.55 -7.05 18.19
C ARG A 378 21.04 -5.66 17.81
N THR A 379 20.80 -5.24 16.56
CA THR A 379 21.15 -3.90 16.08
C THR A 379 20.44 -2.82 16.90
N GLU A 380 19.16 -3.00 17.19
CA GLU A 380 18.35 -2.09 17.99
C GLU A 380 18.90 -1.86 19.38
N LYS A 381 19.30 -2.93 20.09
CA LYS A 381 19.92 -2.82 21.41
C LYS A 381 21.21 -2.02 21.39
N VAL A 382 22.02 -2.14 20.34
CA VAL A 382 23.24 -1.35 20.19
C VAL A 382 22.89 0.11 19.89
N LEU A 383 21.93 0.36 19.01
CA LEU A 383 21.48 1.73 18.72
C LEU A 383 20.89 2.44 19.94
N GLU A 384 20.13 1.73 20.78
CA GLU A 384 19.61 2.27 22.04
C GLU A 384 20.73 2.69 22.99
N GLN A 385 21.83 1.91 23.05
CA GLN A 385 23.02 2.26 23.86
C GLN A 385 23.77 3.46 23.29
N LEU A 386 23.88 3.55 21.97
CA LEU A 386 24.54 4.66 21.29
C LEU A 386 23.71 5.94 21.33
N SER A 387 22.39 5.82 21.40
CA SER A 387 21.41 6.92 21.45
C SER A 387 21.65 8.07 20.46
N PRO A 388 21.88 7.80 19.17
CA PRO A 388 22.10 8.86 18.19
C PRO A 388 20.87 9.74 18.05
N GLU A 389 21.07 10.98 17.62
CA GLU A 389 19.98 11.92 17.34
C GLU A 389 19.09 11.41 16.22
N PHE A 390 19.69 10.87 15.18
CA PHE A 390 19.03 10.16 14.06
C PHE A 390 20.02 9.21 13.39
N ILE A 391 19.50 8.33 12.53
CA ILE A 391 20.32 7.40 11.74
C ILE A 391 20.02 7.53 10.25
N LEU A 392 21.02 7.23 9.43
CA LEU A 392 20.86 7.05 8.01
C LEU A 392 20.82 5.55 7.70
N ILE A 393 19.97 5.12 6.77
CA ILE A 393 19.84 3.71 6.43
C ILE A 393 20.15 3.53 4.94
N GLU A 394 21.02 2.57 4.63
CA GLU A 394 21.31 2.19 3.25
C GLU A 394 20.03 1.73 2.53
N PRO A 395 19.74 2.22 1.30
CA PRO A 395 18.53 1.87 0.57
C PRO A 395 18.24 0.37 0.46
N ASN A 396 19.28 -0.42 0.24
CA ASN A 396 19.15 -1.87 0.05
C ASN A 396 18.73 -2.66 1.30
N VAL A 397 18.91 -2.08 2.50
CA VAL A 397 18.52 -2.72 3.78
C VAL A 397 17.27 -2.10 4.39
N GLU A 398 16.77 -1.01 3.82
CA GLU A 398 15.64 -0.26 4.33
C GLU A 398 14.35 -1.08 4.43
N LEU A 399 14.14 -2.03 3.53
CA LEU A 399 12.89 -2.81 3.45
C LEU A 399 12.48 -3.45 4.80
N TYR A 400 13.45 -3.85 5.62
CA TYR A 400 13.21 -4.53 6.89
C TYR A 400 13.46 -3.65 8.11
N THR A 401 14.02 -2.46 7.94
CA THR A 401 14.46 -1.59 9.05
C THR A 401 13.39 -0.64 9.56
N GLY A 402 12.25 -0.58 8.91
CA GLY A 402 11.17 0.32 9.31
C GLY A 402 10.69 0.16 10.77
N GLY A 403 10.93 -1.02 11.40
CA GLY A 403 10.66 -1.25 12.82
C GLY A 403 11.67 -0.61 13.77
N ILE A 404 12.87 -0.28 13.33
CA ILE A 404 13.93 0.28 14.17
C ILE A 404 13.47 1.58 14.82
N GLU A 405 13.03 2.55 14.01
CA GLU A 405 12.54 3.82 14.52
C GLU A 405 11.35 3.64 15.48
N LEU A 406 10.51 2.66 15.20
CA LEU A 406 9.36 2.37 16.03
C LEU A 406 9.75 1.85 17.42
N ARG A 407 10.72 0.94 17.51
CA ARG A 407 11.13 0.27 18.75
C ARG A 407 12.17 1.06 19.54
N THR A 408 13.16 1.63 18.86
CA THR A 408 14.25 2.38 19.49
C THR A 408 13.91 3.84 19.75
N ASN A 409 12.87 4.37 19.11
CA ASN A 409 12.54 5.79 19.12
C ASN A 409 13.63 6.70 18.53
N ILE A 410 14.54 6.13 17.72
CA ILE A 410 15.59 6.83 17.00
C ILE A 410 15.07 7.14 15.59
N PRO A 411 14.94 8.40 15.19
CA PRO A 411 14.41 8.75 13.86
C PRO A 411 15.35 8.32 12.75
N THR A 412 14.79 7.93 11.62
CA THR A 412 15.55 7.78 10.38
C THR A 412 15.53 9.10 9.61
N TYR A 413 16.67 9.49 9.03
CA TYR A 413 16.79 10.74 8.28
C TYR A 413 15.77 10.85 7.14
N VAL A 414 15.62 9.77 6.37
CA VAL A 414 14.65 9.66 5.30
C VAL A 414 14.35 8.19 5.01
N SER A 415 13.13 7.90 4.59
CA SER A 415 12.72 6.60 4.09
C SER A 415 12.20 6.71 2.66
N GLN A 416 12.55 5.76 1.81
CA GLN A 416 12.09 5.71 0.43
C GLN A 416 10.59 5.40 0.34
N LYS A 417 10.09 4.59 1.27
CA LYS A 417 8.70 4.11 1.23
C LYS A 417 7.75 4.96 2.07
N TYR A 418 8.26 5.66 3.07
CA TYR A 418 7.46 6.28 4.11
C TYR A 418 7.48 7.80 4.03
N ILE A 419 6.68 8.32 3.12
CA ILE A 419 6.41 9.73 3.02
C ILE A 419 5.14 10.05 3.79
N THR A 420 5.12 11.23 4.38
CA THR A 420 3.88 11.83 4.83
C THR A 420 2.93 11.94 3.64
N ASN A 421 1.67 11.62 3.84
CA ASN A 421 0.66 11.62 2.78
C ASN A 421 0.32 13.02 2.23
N SER A 422 1.05 14.07 2.63
CA SER A 422 0.89 15.42 2.11
C SER A 422 1.77 15.66 0.90
N LEU A 423 1.18 16.10 -0.21
CA LEU A 423 1.90 16.42 -1.44
C LEU A 423 2.89 17.57 -1.25
N SER A 424 2.67 18.47 -0.31
CA SER A 424 3.56 19.59 0.03
C SER A 424 4.91 19.15 0.60
N ASN A 425 5.02 17.93 1.12
CA ASN A 425 6.26 17.42 1.71
C ASN A 425 7.16 16.67 0.73
N PHE A 426 6.69 16.46 -0.49
CA PHE A 426 7.48 15.75 -1.51
C PHE A 426 8.79 16.47 -1.89
N PRO A 427 8.88 17.80 -1.96
CA PRO A 427 10.13 18.48 -2.24
C PRO A 427 11.20 18.16 -1.19
N GLU A 428 10.89 18.31 0.09
CA GLU A 428 11.82 18.03 1.20
C GLU A 428 12.22 16.56 1.27
N TRP A 429 11.26 15.66 1.13
CA TRP A 429 11.51 14.22 1.10
C TRP A 429 12.47 13.84 -0.02
N TYR A 430 12.26 14.39 -1.18
CA TYR A 430 13.08 14.10 -2.35
C TYR A 430 14.51 14.62 -2.18
N GLU A 431 14.67 15.84 -1.69
CA GLU A 431 15.99 16.39 -1.35
C GLU A 431 16.74 15.51 -0.35
N LYS A 432 16.07 15.03 0.68
CA LYS A 432 16.64 14.11 1.66
C LYS A 432 17.03 12.75 1.05
N LEU A 433 16.24 12.22 0.11
CA LEU A 433 16.61 11.00 -0.61
C LEU A 433 17.85 11.18 -1.49
N GLU A 434 17.94 12.30 -2.18
CA GLU A 434 19.10 12.64 -3.00
C GLU A 434 20.36 12.73 -2.14
N LEU A 435 20.32 13.47 -1.05
CA LEU A 435 21.44 13.57 -0.10
C LEU A 435 21.86 12.18 0.43
N ARG A 436 20.90 11.32 0.76
CA ARG A 436 21.17 9.94 1.16
C ARG A 436 21.90 9.16 0.05
N GLY A 437 21.38 9.20 -1.15
CA GLY A 437 21.97 8.50 -2.31
C GLY A 437 23.42 8.90 -2.53
N ARG A 438 23.71 10.21 -2.53
CA ARG A 438 25.06 10.78 -2.70
C ARG A 438 26.00 10.36 -1.56
N PHE A 439 25.53 10.34 -0.31
CA PHE A 439 26.32 9.86 0.82
C PHE A 439 26.79 8.40 0.61
N PHE A 440 25.88 7.50 0.25
CA PHE A 440 26.24 6.10 -0.02
C PHE A 440 27.10 5.91 -1.29
N GLN A 441 27.19 6.90 -2.16
CA GLN A 441 28.13 6.95 -3.29
C GLN A 441 29.52 7.45 -2.90
N GLY A 442 29.68 7.96 -1.67
CA GLY A 442 30.96 8.36 -1.09
C GLY A 442 31.16 9.86 -0.89
N GLU A 443 30.10 10.67 -1.02
CA GLU A 443 30.12 12.10 -0.68
C GLU A 443 29.84 12.28 0.83
N CYS A 444 30.80 11.91 1.64
CA CYS A 444 30.63 11.80 3.10
C CYS A 444 30.43 13.15 3.79
N GLU A 445 30.95 14.23 3.21
CA GLU A 445 30.91 15.59 3.73
C GLU A 445 29.49 16.17 3.81
N LEU A 446 28.54 15.63 3.06
CA LEU A 446 27.14 16.11 3.03
C LEU A 446 26.41 16.05 4.36
N PHE A 447 26.90 15.26 5.30
CA PHE A 447 26.30 15.06 6.61
C PHE A 447 27.16 15.55 7.78
N PHE A 448 28.31 16.14 7.55
CA PHE A 448 29.17 16.61 8.65
C PHE A 448 28.56 17.77 9.45
N ASP A 449 27.80 18.62 8.79
CA ASP A 449 27.07 19.73 9.39
C ASP A 449 25.70 19.31 9.97
N LYS A 450 25.27 18.06 9.74
CA LYS A 450 23.96 17.56 10.12
C LYS A 450 23.99 16.67 11.37
N ASN A 451 25.13 16.57 12.06
CA ASN A 451 25.31 15.72 13.24
C ASN A 451 24.97 14.25 13.02
N LEU A 452 25.15 13.75 11.80
CA LEU A 452 25.01 12.32 11.53
C LEU A 452 26.24 11.56 12.09
N GLU A 453 26.02 10.79 13.14
CA GLU A 453 27.10 10.02 13.81
C GLU A 453 27.15 8.59 13.29
N TYR A 454 26.01 8.00 12.97
CA TYR A 454 25.90 6.57 12.65
C TYR A 454 24.99 6.33 11.45
N PHE A 455 25.31 5.25 10.72
CA PHE A 455 24.43 4.74 9.69
C PHE A 455 24.37 3.20 9.70
N LEU A 456 23.29 2.65 9.15
CA LEU A 456 23.09 1.23 8.92
C LEU A 456 23.38 0.87 7.47
N GLY A 457 24.13 -0.21 7.28
CA GLY A 457 24.44 -0.71 5.95
C GLY A 457 24.93 -2.16 5.99
N ARG A 458 25.18 -2.69 4.80
CA ARG A 458 25.71 -4.04 4.62
C ARG A 458 27.20 -4.10 4.94
N GLU A 459 27.61 -5.10 5.70
CA GLU A 459 29.02 -5.31 6.06
C GLU A 459 29.94 -5.46 4.85
N ASN A 460 29.46 -6.08 3.79
CA ASN A 460 30.25 -6.34 2.57
C ASN A 460 30.27 -5.18 1.56
N ASN A 461 29.52 -4.12 1.80
CA ASN A 461 29.62 -2.93 0.95
C ASN A 461 30.85 -2.11 1.36
N SER A 462 31.69 -1.75 0.39
CA SER A 462 32.78 -0.80 0.56
C SER A 462 32.27 0.62 0.80
N ILE A 463 31.54 0.82 1.91
CA ILE A 463 30.99 2.13 2.27
C ILE A 463 32.17 3.01 2.70
N LYS A 464 32.46 4.04 1.96
CA LYS A 464 33.63 4.91 2.12
C LYS A 464 33.50 5.88 3.31
N CYS A 465 32.28 6.09 3.80
CA CYS A 465 31.96 7.18 4.72
C CYS A 465 31.97 6.82 6.21
N GLY A 466 32.34 5.60 6.57
CA GLY A 466 32.31 5.21 7.98
C GLY A 466 33.17 4.02 8.32
N GLU A 467 33.44 3.89 9.61
CA GLU A 467 34.13 2.75 10.21
C GLU A 467 33.10 1.78 10.80
N LEU A 468 33.26 0.49 10.50
CA LEU A 468 32.39 -0.55 11.04
C LEU A 468 32.63 -0.70 12.55
N ILE A 469 31.62 -0.41 13.34
CA ILE A 469 31.69 -0.54 14.82
C ILE A 469 30.88 -1.72 15.35
N TYR A 470 29.88 -2.17 14.63
CA TYR A 470 29.10 -3.35 15.01
C TYR A 470 28.75 -4.20 13.79
N PRO A 471 29.46 -5.33 13.60
CA PRO A 471 29.17 -6.25 12.50
C PRO A 471 27.90 -7.05 12.78
N ASN A 472 26.93 -7.01 11.88
CA ASN A 472 25.69 -7.77 11.97
C ASN A 472 25.08 -8.04 10.57
N GLY A 473 25.93 -8.41 9.62
CA GLY A 473 25.54 -8.73 8.25
C GLY A 473 24.94 -7.55 7.50
N ASP A 474 23.68 -7.69 7.05
CA ASP A 474 22.97 -6.64 6.33
C ASP A 474 22.55 -5.45 7.21
N TYR A 475 22.67 -5.56 8.55
CA TYR A 475 22.22 -4.53 9.50
C TYR A 475 23.36 -4.08 10.42
N SER A 476 24.54 -3.95 9.85
CA SER A 476 25.76 -3.52 10.55
C SER A 476 25.71 -2.02 10.81
N ILE A 477 26.31 -1.59 11.93
CA ILE A 477 26.37 -0.18 12.32
C ILE A 477 27.76 0.35 11.99
N PHE A 478 27.78 1.49 11.33
CA PHE A 478 28.98 2.23 10.98
C PHE A 478 28.99 3.58 11.72
N LYS A 479 30.16 3.99 12.21
CA LYS A 479 30.37 5.31 12.78
C LYS A 479 31.05 6.20 11.76
N ILE A 480 30.54 7.41 11.60
CA ILE A 480 31.15 8.44 10.76
C ILE A 480 32.32 9.05 11.55
N PRO A 481 33.53 9.14 10.98
CA PRO A 481 34.67 9.71 11.66
C PRO A 481 34.44 11.19 12.04
N GLU A 482 34.74 11.59 13.27
CA GLU A 482 34.71 13.01 13.66
C GLU A 482 35.80 13.76 12.88
N MET A 483 35.40 14.63 11.99
CA MET A 483 36.34 15.54 11.32
C MET A 483 36.64 16.74 12.23
N LYS A 484 37.64 16.62 13.07
CA LYS A 484 38.19 17.76 13.79
C LYS A 484 38.99 18.64 12.82
N GLY A 485 38.45 19.80 12.47
CA GLY A 485 39.25 20.88 11.88
C GLY A 485 39.14 21.08 10.36
N PHE A 486 38.11 20.63 9.68
CA PHE A 486 37.84 21.06 8.32
C PHE A 486 37.05 22.37 8.32
N ASN A 487 37.69 23.48 7.94
CA ASN A 487 36.96 24.67 7.51
C ASN A 487 36.23 24.31 6.20
N LEU A 488 34.93 24.13 6.27
CA LEU A 488 34.09 23.91 5.10
C LEU A 488 34.31 25.07 4.10
N PRO A 489 34.66 24.79 2.84
CA PRO A 489 34.56 25.80 1.81
C PRO A 489 33.09 26.22 1.75
N THR A 490 32.83 27.50 1.85
CA THR A 490 31.51 28.09 1.62
C THR A 490 31.08 27.73 0.20
N PHE A 491 30.23 26.69 0.07
CA PHE A 491 29.67 26.29 -1.21
C PHE A 491 28.67 27.34 -1.66
N ASN A 492 28.99 28.02 -2.76
CA ASN A 492 27.99 28.71 -3.55
C ASN A 492 27.01 27.67 -4.12
N SER A 493 25.73 27.88 -3.87
CA SER A 493 24.60 27.02 -4.22
C SER A 493 24.30 26.92 -5.72
N SER A 494 25.31 26.69 -6.55
CA SER A 494 25.18 26.52 -8.01
C SER A 494 25.75 25.20 -8.51
N CYS A 495 25.43 24.08 -7.86
CA CYS A 495 25.57 22.77 -8.50
C CYS A 495 24.32 22.49 -9.31
N GLU A 496 24.35 22.86 -10.58
CA GLU A 496 23.41 22.36 -11.58
C GLU A 496 23.78 20.90 -11.88
N TYR A 497 23.03 19.97 -11.30
CA TYR A 497 23.00 18.59 -11.80
C TYR A 497 22.37 18.60 -13.19
N THR A 498 22.96 17.87 -14.12
CA THR A 498 22.27 17.58 -15.37
C THR A 498 21.05 16.71 -15.05
N LYS A 499 19.92 17.01 -15.66
CA LYS A 499 18.63 16.31 -15.50
C LYS A 499 18.79 14.77 -15.58
N GLU A 500 19.71 14.30 -16.43
CA GLU A 500 20.02 12.90 -16.67
C GLU A 500 20.71 12.20 -15.48
N GLU A 501 21.55 12.90 -14.72
CA GLU A 501 22.28 12.31 -13.58
C GLU A 501 21.37 12.09 -12.37
N GLY A 502 20.52 13.05 -12.05
CA GLY A 502 19.54 12.89 -10.95
C GLY A 502 18.49 11.81 -11.24
N GLU A 503 18.00 11.71 -12.47
CA GLU A 503 17.05 10.70 -12.92
C GLU A 503 17.68 9.29 -12.91
N LYS A 504 18.95 9.17 -13.27
CA LYS A 504 19.68 7.90 -13.29
C LYS A 504 19.93 7.34 -11.89
N ILE A 505 20.30 8.17 -10.93
CA ILE A 505 20.52 7.79 -9.54
C ILE A 505 19.24 7.20 -8.91
N LEU A 506 18.09 7.83 -9.13
CA LEU A 506 16.81 7.37 -8.62
C LEU A 506 16.30 6.08 -9.27
N ILE A 507 16.60 5.88 -10.54
CA ILE A 507 16.27 4.67 -11.26
C ILE A 507 17.14 3.52 -10.76
N GLU A 508 18.44 3.74 -10.59
CA GLU A 508 19.38 2.72 -10.10
C GLU A 508 19.08 2.31 -8.65
N GLU A 509 18.67 3.22 -7.78
CA GLU A 509 18.25 2.90 -6.41
C GLU A 509 16.97 2.05 -6.34
N ARG A 510 16.10 2.13 -7.34
CA ARG A 510 14.86 1.34 -7.40
C ARG A 510 15.00 0.01 -8.12
N ILE A 511 15.98 -0.12 -9.01
CA ILE A 511 16.19 -1.35 -9.80
C ILE A 511 17.00 -2.39 -9.03
N LYS A 512 17.79 -1.99 -8.06
CA LYS A 512 18.53 -2.88 -7.14
C LYS A 512 17.70 -3.22 -5.90
#